data_704d449ecae89eff81a2af60dc9ca0ae
#
_entry.id   704d449ecae89eff81a2af60dc9ca0ae
#
_cell.length_a   1.000
_cell.length_b   1.000
_cell.length_c   1.000
_cell.angle_alpha   90.00
_cell.angle_beta   90.00
_cell.angle_gamma   90.00
#
_symmetry.space_group_name_H-M   'P 1'
#
loop_
_entity.id
_entity.type
_entity.pdbx_description
1 polymer ?
#
loop_
_entity_poly.entity_id
_entity_poly.type
_entity_poly.pdbx_seq_one_letter_code
_entity_poly.pdbx_strand_id
1 'polypeptide(L)'
;NRYEWAVSDFACILVGAISVPIYATNTLEQAQYIIQDAGIKLIFVGNLEQYTNLATIHKDGHALQVISYDPSIEIDTTFTNYFRDYLNVQDQENLLKEMNQRSGKIKSDDVTTVIYTSGTTGHPKGVMLSHGNLFHQFECVDANFSVSHEDVSLCFLPLSHVYERMWSYYVYLKGAIQTYLEDPKQVIETMQEVKPTAMVSVPRLYEKIYAAVMNSQESASAVKRFLFKKAIETGTAYNNLFFRKREIPSGLAFKYKLLDKLVLSKIRAVVGGDKNFFSAGGAPLDKSIEEFFLACGLLICQGYGLTETSPMISYNTPENFKFGTVGKLVPNCEVRIAENGEIQARGPQIMKGYFNNPKATAESIVDGWFKTGDVGEFDEDGFLKITDRIKDLIITSGGKNIAPQNIEKLIGKDFFIEQIIAIGDKRNFVSALVVPAFESLEAWAHKKKIQFQDNEELIAHPHVIDFFRERIDAQSKKLANYETIKKFKLMAKPFTQEGGEITPTLKLKRKQINEKFKALI
;
A
#
# COMPACT_ATOMS: atom_id res chain seq x y z
N ASN A 1 -13.47 -5.98 -0.98
CA ASN A 1 -13.21 -6.73 0.27
C ASN A 1 -14.54 -7.13 0.92
N ARG A 2 -14.68 -8.41 1.28
CA ARG A 2 -15.90 -8.95 1.92
C ARG A 2 -15.60 -10.28 2.63
N TYR A 3 -16.43 -10.66 3.58
CA TYR A 3 -16.19 -11.86 4.39
C TYR A 3 -16.26 -13.16 3.57
N GLU A 4 -17.10 -13.21 2.53
CA GLU A 4 -17.23 -14.41 1.67
C GLU A 4 -15.92 -14.72 0.95
N TRP A 5 -15.14 -13.66 0.60
CA TRP A 5 -13.82 -13.82 0.02
C TRP A 5 -12.89 -14.53 1.02
N ALA A 6 -12.86 -14.08 2.28
CA ALA A 6 -12.03 -14.68 3.31
C ALA A 6 -12.44 -16.14 3.59
N VAL A 7 -13.74 -16.42 3.68
CA VAL A 7 -14.25 -17.79 3.86
C VAL A 7 -13.81 -18.70 2.72
N SER A 8 -13.92 -18.24 1.47
CA SER A 8 -13.51 -19.01 0.30
C SER A 8 -12.01 -19.27 0.26
N ASP A 9 -11.22 -18.26 0.64
CA ASP A 9 -9.77 -18.35 0.68
C ASP A 9 -9.29 -19.34 1.75
N PHE A 10 -9.85 -19.28 2.96
CA PHE A 10 -9.59 -20.28 4.01
C PHE A 10 -10.06 -21.67 3.62
N ALA A 11 -11.18 -21.80 2.92
CA ALA A 11 -11.65 -23.09 2.41
C ALA A 11 -10.62 -23.70 1.44
N CYS A 12 -10.05 -22.90 0.53
CA CYS A 12 -8.95 -23.35 -0.34
C CYS A 12 -7.75 -23.83 0.47
N ILE A 13 -7.31 -23.06 1.46
CA ILE A 13 -6.16 -23.39 2.33
C ILE A 13 -6.41 -24.72 3.05
N LEU A 14 -7.60 -24.89 3.65
CA LEU A 14 -7.94 -26.07 4.45
C LEU A 14 -7.99 -27.38 3.64
N VAL A 15 -8.33 -27.32 2.37
CA VAL A 15 -8.36 -28.51 1.50
C VAL A 15 -7.07 -28.72 0.71
N GLY A 16 -6.05 -27.85 0.90
CA GLY A 16 -4.79 -27.90 0.19
C GLY A 16 -4.87 -27.44 -1.27
N ALA A 17 -5.87 -26.64 -1.61
CA ALA A 17 -5.98 -26.02 -2.92
C ALA A 17 -5.13 -24.74 -2.99
N ILE A 18 -4.56 -24.46 -4.16
CA ILE A 18 -3.81 -23.23 -4.40
C ILE A 18 -4.80 -22.08 -4.69
N SER A 19 -4.79 -21.05 -3.84
CA SER A 19 -5.60 -19.86 -4.02
C SER A 19 -4.87 -18.83 -4.88
N VAL A 20 -5.54 -18.32 -5.93
CA VAL A 20 -4.98 -17.34 -6.87
C VAL A 20 -5.84 -16.09 -6.86
N PRO A 21 -5.46 -15.06 -6.08
CA PRO A 21 -6.22 -13.82 -6.04
C PRO A 21 -6.04 -13.02 -7.33
N ILE A 22 -7.14 -12.51 -7.88
CA ILE A 22 -7.17 -11.61 -9.02
C ILE A 22 -7.63 -10.24 -8.53
N TYR A 23 -6.91 -9.17 -8.89
CA TYR A 23 -7.34 -7.82 -8.51
C TYR A 23 -8.67 -7.47 -9.17
N ALA A 24 -9.59 -6.91 -8.40
CA ALA A 24 -10.90 -6.47 -8.89
C ALA A 24 -10.80 -5.47 -10.06
N THR A 25 -9.68 -4.79 -10.15
CA THR A 25 -9.37 -3.77 -11.15
C THR A 25 -8.56 -4.29 -12.34
N ASN A 26 -8.32 -5.61 -12.44
CA ASN A 26 -7.68 -6.19 -13.62
C ASN A 26 -8.61 -6.09 -14.84
N THR A 27 -8.01 -5.77 -16.00
CA THR A 27 -8.74 -5.83 -17.27
C THR A 27 -9.12 -7.25 -17.63
N LEU A 28 -10.09 -7.42 -18.54
CA LEU A 28 -10.48 -8.72 -19.06
C LEU A 28 -9.26 -9.53 -19.55
N GLU A 29 -8.38 -8.92 -20.34
CA GLU A 29 -7.17 -9.54 -20.87
C GLU A 29 -6.21 -10.01 -19.76
N GLN A 30 -6.02 -9.18 -18.71
CA GLN A 30 -5.19 -9.55 -17.58
C GLN A 30 -5.80 -10.71 -16.77
N ALA A 31 -7.12 -10.68 -16.54
CA ALA A 31 -7.82 -11.76 -15.86
C ALA A 31 -7.73 -13.06 -16.66
N GLN A 32 -7.97 -13.00 -17.96
CA GLN A 32 -7.86 -14.14 -18.88
C GLN A 32 -6.45 -14.75 -18.87
N TYR A 33 -5.41 -13.91 -18.92
CA TYR A 33 -4.03 -14.37 -18.83
C TYR A 33 -3.78 -15.13 -17.52
N ILE A 34 -4.18 -14.57 -16.37
CA ILE A 34 -3.98 -15.21 -15.05
C ILE A 34 -4.73 -16.55 -14.98
N ILE A 35 -5.98 -16.59 -15.45
CA ILE A 35 -6.80 -17.80 -15.45
C ILE A 35 -6.13 -18.91 -16.28
N GLN A 36 -5.60 -18.56 -17.44
CA GLN A 36 -4.93 -19.51 -18.34
C GLN A 36 -3.58 -19.97 -17.78
N ASP A 37 -2.73 -19.05 -17.36
CA ASP A 37 -1.37 -19.34 -16.87
C ASP A 37 -1.41 -20.19 -15.59
N ALA A 38 -2.32 -19.83 -14.65
CA ALA A 38 -2.50 -20.59 -13.41
C ALA A 38 -3.36 -21.85 -13.56
N GLY A 39 -4.02 -22.06 -14.70
CA GLY A 39 -4.89 -23.21 -14.94
C GLY A 39 -6.11 -23.24 -14.00
N ILE A 40 -6.69 -22.07 -13.71
CA ILE A 40 -7.81 -21.91 -12.78
C ILE A 40 -9.04 -22.64 -13.33
N LYS A 41 -9.72 -23.41 -12.47
CA LYS A 41 -10.95 -24.16 -12.80
C LYS A 41 -12.18 -23.69 -12.04
N LEU A 42 -11.98 -23.17 -10.82
CA LEU A 42 -13.04 -22.61 -9.97
C LEU A 42 -12.70 -21.17 -9.64
N ILE A 43 -13.64 -20.27 -9.79
CA ILE A 43 -13.43 -18.85 -9.54
C ILE A 43 -14.64 -18.23 -8.81
N PHE A 44 -14.36 -17.33 -7.88
CA PHE A 44 -15.36 -16.58 -7.13
C PHE A 44 -15.44 -15.14 -7.65
N VAL A 45 -16.65 -14.61 -7.76
CA VAL A 45 -16.92 -13.25 -8.23
C VAL A 45 -17.76 -12.45 -7.24
N GLY A 46 -17.46 -11.17 -7.12
CA GLY A 46 -18.12 -10.28 -6.17
C GLY A 46 -19.15 -9.33 -6.78
N ASN A 47 -19.16 -9.13 -8.11
CA ASN A 47 -20.07 -8.19 -8.76
C ASN A 47 -20.37 -8.57 -10.21
N LEU A 48 -21.34 -7.87 -10.82
CA LEU A 48 -21.81 -8.12 -12.18
C LEU A 48 -20.72 -7.91 -13.24
N GLU A 49 -19.85 -6.94 -13.09
CA GLU A 49 -18.77 -6.68 -14.05
C GLU A 49 -17.80 -7.87 -14.12
N GLN A 50 -17.36 -8.36 -12.96
CA GLN A 50 -16.49 -9.53 -12.87
C GLN A 50 -17.18 -10.76 -13.46
N TYR A 51 -18.47 -10.97 -13.16
CA TYR A 51 -19.24 -12.06 -13.72
C TYR A 51 -19.33 -12.00 -15.26
N THR A 52 -19.61 -10.83 -15.81
CA THR A 52 -19.71 -10.61 -17.26
C THR A 52 -18.38 -10.91 -17.96
N ASN A 53 -17.27 -10.48 -17.36
CA ASN A 53 -15.93 -10.78 -17.86
C ASN A 53 -15.67 -12.29 -17.90
N LEU A 54 -16.04 -13.02 -16.84
CA LEU A 54 -15.86 -14.48 -16.78
C LEU A 54 -16.79 -15.23 -17.74
N ALA A 55 -18.03 -14.77 -17.92
CA ALA A 55 -18.95 -15.35 -18.90
C ALA A 55 -18.39 -15.23 -20.32
N THR A 56 -17.69 -14.14 -20.62
CA THR A 56 -16.97 -13.97 -21.89
C THR A 56 -15.84 -14.98 -22.02
N ILE A 57 -14.97 -15.09 -21.00
CA ILE A 57 -13.85 -16.06 -20.97
C ILE A 57 -14.36 -17.50 -21.09
N HIS A 58 -15.48 -17.84 -20.43
CA HIS A 58 -16.10 -19.15 -20.52
C HIS A 58 -16.58 -19.48 -21.95
N LYS A 59 -17.23 -18.52 -22.62
CA LYS A 59 -17.69 -18.66 -24.03
C LYS A 59 -16.53 -18.86 -25.01
N ASP A 60 -15.35 -18.31 -24.71
CA ASP A 60 -14.12 -18.49 -25.49
C ASP A 60 -13.47 -19.88 -25.32
N GLY A 61 -14.15 -20.81 -24.65
CA GLY A 61 -13.75 -22.21 -24.54
C GLY A 61 -13.00 -22.58 -23.27
N HIS A 62 -12.92 -21.70 -22.29
CA HIS A 62 -12.33 -22.03 -20.98
C HIS A 62 -13.39 -22.64 -20.07
N ALA A 63 -13.24 -23.92 -19.73
CA ALA A 63 -14.14 -24.61 -18.81
C ALA A 63 -13.93 -24.10 -17.38
N LEU A 64 -14.69 -23.07 -16.97
CA LEU A 64 -14.68 -22.51 -15.65
C LEU A 64 -15.95 -22.87 -14.89
N GLN A 65 -15.81 -23.17 -13.60
CA GLN A 65 -16.90 -23.11 -12.65
C GLN A 65 -16.84 -21.78 -11.91
N VAL A 66 -17.96 -21.07 -11.82
CA VAL A 66 -18.04 -19.75 -11.18
C VAL A 66 -18.95 -19.84 -9.95
N ILE A 67 -18.55 -19.17 -8.88
CA ILE A 67 -19.38 -18.98 -7.69
C ILE A 67 -19.56 -17.47 -7.47
N SER A 68 -20.83 -17.01 -7.54
CA SER A 68 -21.16 -15.61 -7.28
C SER A 68 -21.42 -15.38 -5.78
N TYR A 69 -20.74 -14.38 -5.21
CA TYR A 69 -21.05 -13.89 -3.87
C TYR A 69 -22.32 -13.05 -3.84
N ASP A 70 -22.64 -12.37 -4.94
CA ASP A 70 -23.80 -11.50 -5.04
C ASP A 70 -25.03 -12.29 -5.56
N PRO A 71 -26.05 -12.51 -4.70
CA PRO A 71 -27.25 -13.23 -5.08
C PRO A 71 -28.22 -12.43 -5.97
N SER A 72 -27.94 -11.14 -6.21
CA SER A 72 -28.78 -10.28 -7.07
C SER A 72 -28.40 -10.37 -8.55
N ILE A 73 -27.23 -10.94 -8.88
CA ILE A 73 -26.78 -11.13 -10.25
C ILE A 73 -27.57 -12.27 -10.90
N GLU A 74 -28.16 -12.02 -12.06
CA GLU A 74 -28.72 -13.10 -12.88
C GLU A 74 -27.58 -13.94 -13.48
N ILE A 75 -27.54 -15.23 -13.16
CA ILE A 75 -26.46 -16.14 -13.52
C ILE A 75 -26.91 -17.22 -14.52
N ASP A 76 -26.00 -17.65 -15.37
CA ASP A 76 -26.15 -18.87 -16.16
C ASP A 76 -25.80 -20.08 -15.29
N THR A 77 -26.81 -20.86 -14.90
CA THR A 77 -26.65 -21.99 -13.99
C THR A 77 -25.93 -23.19 -14.61
N THR A 78 -25.58 -23.14 -15.90
CA THR A 78 -24.83 -24.23 -16.55
C THR A 78 -23.35 -24.24 -16.09
N PHE A 79 -22.82 -23.10 -15.66
CA PHE A 79 -21.44 -23.00 -15.17
C PHE A 79 -21.29 -22.14 -13.88
N THR A 80 -22.38 -21.57 -13.36
CA THR A 80 -22.34 -20.67 -12.18
C THR A 80 -23.34 -21.11 -11.12
N ASN A 81 -22.93 -21.01 -9.85
CA ASN A 81 -23.76 -21.19 -8.66
C ASN A 81 -23.63 -19.98 -7.74
N TYR A 82 -24.54 -19.84 -6.78
CA TYR A 82 -24.40 -18.83 -5.73
C TYR A 82 -23.63 -19.37 -4.52
N PHE A 83 -22.82 -18.54 -3.89
CA PHE A 83 -22.08 -18.88 -2.68
C PHE A 83 -23.00 -19.38 -1.55
N ARG A 84 -24.17 -18.75 -1.39
CA ARG A 84 -25.16 -19.13 -0.37
C ARG A 84 -25.63 -20.58 -0.49
N ASP A 85 -25.60 -21.15 -1.70
CA ASP A 85 -26.07 -22.52 -1.95
C ASP A 85 -25.15 -23.55 -1.29
N TYR A 86 -23.92 -23.17 -0.97
CA TYR A 86 -22.93 -23.99 -0.30
C TYR A 86 -22.91 -23.82 1.23
N LEU A 87 -23.70 -22.91 1.80
CA LEU A 87 -23.71 -22.67 3.25
C LEU A 87 -24.59 -23.68 4.01
N ASN A 88 -25.52 -24.36 3.33
CA ASN A 88 -26.44 -25.33 3.94
C ASN A 88 -26.13 -26.75 3.46
N VAL A 89 -25.09 -27.35 4.02
CA VAL A 89 -24.63 -28.69 3.64
C VAL A 89 -25.32 -29.74 4.46
N GLN A 90 -25.91 -30.77 3.78
CA GLN A 90 -26.63 -31.86 4.44
C GLN A 90 -25.72 -32.97 4.98
N ASP A 91 -24.52 -33.17 4.44
CA ASP A 91 -23.57 -34.23 4.83
C ASP A 91 -22.31 -33.65 5.51
N GLN A 92 -22.51 -32.91 6.59
CA GLN A 92 -21.42 -32.23 7.32
C GLN A 92 -20.35 -33.17 7.86
N GLU A 93 -20.73 -34.35 8.32
CA GLU A 93 -19.81 -35.31 8.97
C GLU A 93 -18.78 -35.87 7.97
N ASN A 94 -19.24 -36.33 6.79
CA ASN A 94 -18.36 -36.85 5.73
C ASN A 94 -17.46 -35.76 5.16
N LEU A 95 -17.98 -34.54 4.96
CA LEU A 95 -17.18 -33.41 4.47
C LEU A 95 -16.12 -32.98 5.47
N LEU A 96 -16.42 -32.92 6.76
CA LEU A 96 -15.43 -32.65 7.81
C LEU A 96 -14.35 -33.74 7.85
N LYS A 97 -14.72 -35.01 7.70
CA LYS A 97 -13.77 -36.11 7.62
C LYS A 97 -12.84 -35.98 6.42
N GLU A 98 -13.39 -35.68 5.25
CA GLU A 98 -12.59 -35.45 4.03
C GLU A 98 -11.68 -34.24 4.18
N MET A 99 -12.19 -33.10 4.67
CA MET A 99 -11.42 -31.90 4.96
C MET A 99 -10.24 -32.21 5.89
N ASN A 100 -10.49 -32.92 7.00
CA ASN A 100 -9.45 -33.31 7.94
C ASN A 100 -8.39 -34.24 7.33
N GLN A 101 -8.80 -35.14 6.45
CA GLN A 101 -7.87 -36.01 5.72
C GLN A 101 -6.99 -35.22 4.73
N ARG A 102 -7.54 -34.20 4.07
CA ARG A 102 -6.80 -33.33 3.16
C ARG A 102 -5.86 -32.41 3.92
N SER A 103 -6.36 -31.71 4.94
CA SER A 103 -5.56 -30.78 5.75
C SER A 103 -4.40 -31.47 6.46
N GLY A 104 -4.59 -32.70 6.93
CA GLY A 104 -3.53 -33.52 7.55
C GLY A 104 -2.39 -33.93 6.61
N LYS A 105 -2.53 -33.75 5.30
CA LYS A 105 -1.47 -34.02 4.32
C LYS A 105 -0.68 -32.77 3.93
N ILE A 106 -1.16 -31.58 4.28
CA ILE A 106 -0.54 -30.31 3.94
C ILE A 106 0.81 -30.17 4.67
N LYS A 107 1.84 -29.80 3.94
CA LYS A 107 3.19 -29.57 4.44
C LYS A 107 3.51 -28.09 4.42
N SER A 108 4.44 -27.66 5.27
CA SER A 108 4.93 -26.28 5.34
C SER A 108 5.46 -25.78 4.00
N ASP A 109 6.05 -26.66 3.20
CA ASP A 109 6.65 -26.33 1.88
C ASP A 109 5.64 -26.33 0.73
N ASP A 110 4.42 -26.79 0.94
CA ASP A 110 3.39 -26.77 -0.11
C ASP A 110 3.00 -25.33 -0.43
N VAL A 111 2.86 -25.05 -1.74
CA VAL A 111 2.40 -23.75 -2.23
C VAL A 111 0.93 -23.59 -1.88
N THR A 112 0.60 -22.53 -1.14
CA THR A 112 -0.78 -22.22 -0.74
C THR A 112 -1.41 -21.14 -1.60
N THR A 113 -0.59 -20.27 -2.19
CA THR A 113 -1.10 -19.19 -3.05
C THR A 113 -0.12 -18.81 -4.14
N VAL A 114 -0.67 -18.35 -5.27
CA VAL A 114 0.09 -17.72 -6.36
C VAL A 114 -0.47 -16.32 -6.58
N ILE A 115 0.32 -15.30 -6.25
CA ILE A 115 -0.07 -13.89 -6.36
C ILE A 115 0.59 -13.27 -7.58
N TYR A 116 -0.22 -12.82 -8.55
CA TYR A 116 0.30 -12.20 -9.76
C TYR A 116 0.67 -10.75 -9.54
N THR A 117 1.93 -10.41 -9.79
CA THR A 117 2.46 -9.04 -9.68
C THR A 117 2.67 -8.44 -11.06
N SER A 118 2.34 -7.16 -11.22
CA SER A 118 2.59 -6.44 -12.47
C SER A 118 4.09 -6.23 -12.66
N GLY A 119 4.71 -7.05 -13.51
CA GLY A 119 6.10 -6.85 -13.94
C GLY A 119 6.25 -5.57 -14.77
N THR A 120 7.42 -4.94 -14.71
CA THR A 120 7.75 -3.75 -15.52
C THR A 120 7.95 -4.05 -17.01
N THR A 121 7.96 -5.32 -17.42
CA THR A 121 8.46 -5.76 -18.74
C THR A 121 7.53 -6.71 -19.50
N GLY A 122 6.23 -6.81 -19.15
CA GLY A 122 5.33 -7.72 -19.87
C GLY A 122 4.17 -8.24 -19.01
N HIS A 123 3.79 -9.49 -19.25
CA HIS A 123 2.71 -10.15 -18.49
C HIS A 123 3.04 -10.24 -16.99
N PRO A 124 2.00 -10.22 -16.13
CA PRO A 124 2.19 -10.42 -14.69
C PRO A 124 2.87 -11.74 -14.38
N LYS A 125 3.71 -11.76 -13.33
CA LYS A 125 4.39 -12.98 -12.86
C LYS A 125 3.70 -13.51 -11.61
N GLY A 126 3.38 -14.80 -11.58
CA GLY A 126 2.75 -15.46 -10.44
C GLY A 126 3.78 -15.81 -9.36
N VAL A 127 3.77 -15.12 -8.24
CA VAL A 127 4.65 -15.37 -7.09
C VAL A 127 4.10 -16.53 -6.27
N MET A 128 4.85 -17.62 -6.13
CA MET A 128 4.46 -18.80 -5.35
C MET A 128 4.87 -18.64 -3.88
N LEU A 129 3.88 -18.63 -2.99
CA LEU A 129 4.11 -18.60 -1.55
C LEU A 129 3.62 -19.89 -0.89
N SER A 130 4.46 -20.44 0.00
CA SER A 130 4.14 -21.64 0.76
C SER A 130 3.48 -21.33 2.11
N HIS A 131 2.89 -22.35 2.75
CA HIS A 131 2.41 -22.23 4.12
C HIS A 131 3.53 -21.76 5.08
N GLY A 132 4.75 -22.28 4.91
CA GLY A 132 5.90 -21.88 5.73
C GLY A 132 6.27 -20.41 5.58
N ASN A 133 6.18 -19.86 4.36
CA ASN A 133 6.39 -18.43 4.16
C ASN A 133 5.39 -17.60 4.97
N LEU A 134 4.10 -18.00 4.99
CA LEU A 134 3.04 -17.30 5.73
C LEU A 134 3.24 -17.39 7.24
N PHE A 135 3.50 -18.59 7.77
CA PHE A 135 3.71 -18.80 9.21
C PHE A 135 4.90 -18.00 9.74
N HIS A 136 6.01 -17.96 9.00
CA HIS A 136 7.14 -17.13 9.36
C HIS A 136 6.77 -15.65 9.56
N GLN A 137 5.88 -15.11 8.69
CA GLN A 137 5.43 -13.73 8.84
C GLN A 137 4.57 -13.52 10.09
N PHE A 138 3.74 -14.50 10.46
CA PHE A 138 2.97 -14.43 11.71
C PHE A 138 3.89 -14.42 12.94
N GLU A 139 4.92 -15.24 12.94
CA GLU A 139 5.95 -15.25 14.00
C GLU A 139 6.66 -13.89 14.09
N CYS A 140 6.98 -13.27 12.94
CA CYS A 140 7.60 -11.95 12.90
C CYS A 140 6.71 -10.86 13.53
N VAL A 141 5.41 -10.88 13.26
CA VAL A 141 4.47 -9.91 13.86
C VAL A 141 4.29 -10.20 15.35
N ASP A 142 4.10 -11.46 15.72
CA ASP A 142 3.85 -11.89 17.11
C ASP A 142 5.02 -11.57 18.05
N ALA A 143 6.24 -11.60 17.54
CA ALA A 143 7.45 -11.29 18.32
C ALA A 143 7.53 -9.83 18.80
N ASN A 144 6.79 -8.89 18.16
CA ASN A 144 6.99 -7.45 18.39
C ASN A 144 5.70 -6.66 18.62
N PHE A 145 4.52 -7.26 18.38
CA PHE A 145 3.24 -6.59 18.51
C PHE A 145 2.25 -7.44 19.32
N SER A 146 1.55 -6.78 20.24
CA SER A 146 0.58 -7.43 21.11
C SER A 146 -0.83 -7.29 20.55
N VAL A 147 -1.14 -8.05 19.50
CA VAL A 147 -2.51 -8.14 18.97
C VAL A 147 -3.25 -9.29 19.66
N SER A 148 -4.49 -9.05 20.07
CA SER A 148 -5.33 -9.99 20.80
C SER A 148 -6.76 -10.01 20.27
N HIS A 149 -7.58 -10.88 20.84
CA HIS A 149 -9.02 -10.98 20.53
C HIS A 149 -9.83 -9.70 20.88
N GLU A 150 -9.26 -8.78 21.65
CA GLU A 150 -9.88 -7.50 21.97
C GLU A 150 -9.69 -6.46 20.85
N ASP A 151 -8.77 -6.73 19.92
CA ASP A 151 -8.49 -5.81 18.83
C ASP A 151 -9.53 -5.89 17.72
N VAL A 152 -9.73 -4.74 17.09
CA VAL A 152 -10.58 -4.57 15.91
C VAL A 152 -9.71 -4.09 14.76
N SER A 153 -9.80 -4.77 13.62
CA SER A 153 -9.10 -4.42 12.39
C SER A 153 -10.07 -3.99 11.30
N LEU A 154 -9.65 -3.02 10.47
CA LEU A 154 -10.38 -2.59 9.28
C LEU A 154 -9.58 -2.97 8.03
N CYS A 155 -10.12 -3.93 7.26
CA CYS A 155 -9.61 -4.35 5.96
C CYS A 155 -10.13 -3.43 4.86
N PHE A 156 -9.30 -2.52 4.36
CA PHE A 156 -9.64 -1.62 3.26
C PHE A 156 -8.68 -1.71 2.08
N LEU A 157 -7.44 -2.21 2.29
CA LEU A 157 -6.54 -2.52 1.19
C LEU A 157 -7.03 -3.79 0.46
N PRO A 158 -6.67 -4.00 -0.81
CA PRO A 158 -7.12 -5.18 -1.55
C PRO A 158 -6.68 -6.50 -0.90
N LEU A 159 -7.62 -7.39 -0.59
CA LEU A 159 -7.34 -8.76 -0.14
C LEU A 159 -6.56 -9.60 -1.17
N SER A 160 -6.56 -9.19 -2.43
CA SER A 160 -5.71 -9.75 -3.47
C SER A 160 -4.23 -9.39 -3.33
N HIS A 161 -3.90 -8.39 -2.50
CA HIS A 161 -2.52 -8.00 -2.23
C HIS A 161 -1.98 -8.71 -0.99
N VAL A 162 -0.74 -9.21 -1.08
CA VAL A 162 -0.09 -9.97 0.00
C VAL A 162 -0.12 -9.25 1.36
N TYR A 163 0.02 -7.93 1.39
CA TYR A 163 0.12 -7.16 2.63
C TYR A 163 -1.18 -7.20 3.45
N GLU A 164 -2.34 -6.88 2.85
CA GLU A 164 -3.63 -6.95 3.54
C GLU A 164 -4.02 -8.39 3.86
N ARG A 165 -3.79 -9.30 2.90
CA ARG A 165 -4.16 -10.71 3.05
C ARG A 165 -3.41 -11.38 4.20
N MET A 166 -2.10 -11.13 4.31
CA MET A 166 -1.28 -11.65 5.41
C MET A 166 -1.70 -11.08 6.76
N TRP A 167 -1.99 -9.78 6.79
CA TRP A 167 -2.51 -9.12 7.98
C TRP A 167 -3.86 -9.71 8.39
N SER A 168 -4.79 -9.90 7.44
CA SER A 168 -6.10 -10.51 7.71
C SER A 168 -5.97 -11.92 8.28
N TYR A 169 -5.06 -12.74 7.76
CA TYR A 169 -4.79 -14.07 8.34
C TYR A 169 -4.29 -13.98 9.77
N TYR A 170 -3.39 -13.05 10.05
CA TYR A 170 -2.88 -12.85 11.39
C TYR A 170 -3.96 -12.37 12.37
N VAL A 171 -4.84 -11.46 11.94
CA VAL A 171 -6.01 -11.02 12.72
C VAL A 171 -6.88 -12.20 13.12
N TYR A 172 -7.18 -13.10 12.20
CA TYR A 172 -7.95 -14.32 12.50
C TYR A 172 -7.20 -15.26 13.42
N LEU A 173 -5.89 -15.44 13.21
CA LEU A 173 -5.04 -16.28 14.09
C LEU A 173 -5.08 -15.78 15.55
N LYS A 174 -5.17 -14.48 15.77
CA LYS A 174 -5.26 -13.85 17.09
C LYS A 174 -6.69 -13.83 17.67
N GLY A 175 -7.70 -14.28 16.91
CA GLY A 175 -9.11 -14.21 17.30
C GLY A 175 -9.66 -12.78 17.35
N ALA A 176 -8.97 -11.82 16.75
CA ALA A 176 -9.39 -10.43 16.69
C ALA A 176 -10.53 -10.22 15.67
N ILE A 177 -11.25 -9.11 15.80
CA ILE A 177 -12.37 -8.77 14.91
C ILE A 177 -11.82 -8.19 13.61
N GLN A 178 -12.22 -8.77 12.47
CA GLN A 178 -11.93 -8.24 11.14
C GLN A 178 -13.19 -7.63 10.54
N THR A 179 -13.15 -6.35 10.22
CA THR A 179 -14.19 -5.64 9.47
C THR A 179 -13.74 -5.39 8.03
N TYR A 180 -14.68 -5.36 7.09
CA TYR A 180 -14.39 -5.21 5.67
C TYR A 180 -14.99 -3.93 5.12
N LEU A 181 -14.21 -3.20 4.32
CA LEU A 181 -14.65 -2.05 3.56
C LEU A 181 -14.55 -2.36 2.06
N GLU A 182 -15.68 -2.26 1.36
CA GLU A 182 -15.73 -2.51 -0.09
C GLU A 182 -15.19 -1.33 -0.90
N ASP A 183 -15.60 -0.09 -0.56
CA ASP A 183 -15.15 1.13 -1.22
C ASP A 183 -14.04 1.85 -0.41
N PRO A 184 -12.77 1.77 -0.81
CA PRO A 184 -11.66 2.45 -0.11
C PRO A 184 -11.80 3.98 0.02
N LYS A 185 -12.68 4.61 -0.77
CA LYS A 185 -12.92 6.06 -0.68
C LYS A 185 -13.55 6.46 0.66
N GLN A 186 -14.30 5.55 1.29
CA GLN A 186 -15.00 5.76 2.56
C GLN A 186 -14.12 5.43 3.78
N VAL A 187 -12.82 5.16 3.62
CA VAL A 187 -11.95 4.65 4.69
C VAL A 187 -11.91 5.55 5.92
N ILE A 188 -11.90 6.88 5.76
CA ILE A 188 -11.82 7.82 6.89
C ILE A 188 -13.14 7.79 7.71
N GLU A 189 -14.28 7.79 7.04
CA GLU A 189 -15.61 7.72 7.68
C GLU A 189 -15.76 6.38 8.41
N THR A 190 -15.41 5.29 7.73
CA THR A 190 -15.46 3.93 8.30
C THR A 190 -14.52 3.77 9.49
N MET A 191 -13.31 4.36 9.46
CA MET A 191 -12.42 4.35 10.64
C MET A 191 -13.02 5.04 11.85
N GLN A 192 -13.80 6.11 11.66
CA GLN A 192 -14.46 6.81 12.76
C GLN A 192 -15.62 5.99 13.35
N GLU A 193 -16.30 5.21 12.51
CA GLU A 193 -17.40 4.33 12.91
C GLU A 193 -16.88 3.06 13.61
N VAL A 194 -15.99 2.33 12.94
CA VAL A 194 -15.45 1.03 13.39
C VAL A 194 -14.45 1.19 14.52
N LYS A 195 -13.71 2.29 14.56
CA LYS A 195 -12.65 2.59 15.55
C LYS A 195 -11.60 1.47 15.64
N PRO A 196 -10.97 1.08 14.53
CA PRO A 196 -10.02 -0.02 14.53
C PRO A 196 -8.86 0.28 15.49
N THR A 197 -8.47 -0.71 16.29
CA THR A 197 -7.32 -0.61 17.21
C THR A 197 -6.02 -1.08 16.55
N ALA A 198 -6.12 -1.94 15.55
CA ALA A 198 -4.97 -2.49 14.82
C ALA A 198 -5.28 -2.55 13.32
N MET A 199 -4.44 -1.98 12.48
CA MET A 199 -4.62 -2.06 11.03
C MET A 199 -3.34 -1.80 10.25
N VAL A 200 -3.31 -2.36 9.05
CA VAL A 200 -2.28 -2.07 8.04
C VAL A 200 -2.78 -1.00 7.07
N SER A 201 -1.87 -0.19 6.58
CA SER A 201 -2.20 0.89 5.66
C SER A 201 -1.05 1.23 4.70
N VAL A 202 -1.32 2.19 3.82
CA VAL A 202 -0.36 2.73 2.86
C VAL A 202 -0.09 4.21 3.14
N PRO A 203 1.07 4.75 2.76
CA PRO A 203 1.44 6.15 2.99
C PRO A 203 0.36 7.15 2.59
N ARG A 204 -0.33 6.91 1.47
CA ARG A 204 -1.34 7.85 0.94
C ARG A 204 -2.46 8.20 1.92
N LEU A 205 -2.88 7.26 2.77
CA LEU A 205 -3.89 7.54 3.80
C LEU A 205 -3.36 8.57 4.80
N TYR A 206 -2.15 8.37 5.30
CA TYR A 206 -1.52 9.26 6.27
C TYR A 206 -1.23 10.63 5.68
N GLU A 207 -0.78 10.69 4.43
CA GLU A 207 -0.54 11.93 3.69
C GLU A 207 -1.83 12.76 3.55
N LYS A 208 -2.94 12.12 3.18
CA LYS A 208 -4.24 12.79 3.07
C LYS A 208 -4.71 13.35 4.42
N ILE A 209 -4.61 12.57 5.49
CA ILE A 209 -4.99 13.01 6.84
C ILE A 209 -4.10 14.16 7.29
N TYR A 210 -2.78 14.04 7.14
CA TYR A 210 -1.82 15.09 7.46
C TYR A 210 -2.13 16.40 6.70
N ALA A 211 -2.30 16.31 5.37
CA ALA A 211 -2.60 17.46 4.54
C ALA A 211 -3.91 18.14 4.94
N ALA A 212 -4.97 17.38 5.24
CA ALA A 212 -6.24 17.93 5.71
C ALA A 212 -6.11 18.67 7.04
N VAL A 213 -5.36 18.10 8.01
CA VAL A 213 -5.10 18.76 9.29
C VAL A 213 -4.30 20.04 9.09
N MET A 214 -3.23 20.02 8.29
CA MET A 214 -2.38 21.19 8.04
C MET A 214 -3.15 22.29 7.33
N ASN A 215 -3.95 21.97 6.32
CA ASN A 215 -4.80 22.93 5.62
C ASN A 215 -5.81 23.59 6.57
N SER A 216 -6.39 22.84 7.51
CA SER A 216 -7.29 23.39 8.52
C SER A 216 -6.64 24.45 9.40
N GLN A 217 -5.29 24.40 9.57
CA GLN A 217 -4.54 25.38 10.34
C GLN A 217 -4.34 26.70 9.57
N GLU A 218 -4.31 26.68 8.24
CA GLU A 218 -4.16 27.92 7.44
C GLU A 218 -5.32 28.89 7.67
N SER A 219 -6.55 28.36 7.82
CA SER A 219 -7.77 29.13 8.09
C SER A 219 -8.07 29.35 9.57
N ALA A 220 -7.26 28.75 10.47
CA ALA A 220 -7.49 28.83 11.92
C ALA A 220 -7.08 30.20 12.51
N SER A 221 -7.72 30.59 13.63
CA SER A 221 -7.32 31.79 14.37
C SER A 221 -5.90 31.67 14.94
N ALA A 222 -5.25 32.79 15.22
CA ALA A 222 -3.90 32.82 15.77
C ALA A 222 -3.77 32.00 17.08
N VAL A 223 -4.81 32.03 17.93
CA VAL A 223 -4.86 31.25 19.18
C VAL A 223 -4.91 29.76 18.89
N LYS A 224 -5.75 29.31 17.94
CA LYS A 224 -5.82 27.89 17.56
C LYS A 224 -4.49 27.41 16.98
N ARG A 225 -3.85 28.19 16.10
CA ARG A 225 -2.53 27.86 15.55
C ARG A 225 -1.46 27.76 16.64
N PHE A 226 -1.47 28.69 17.61
CA PHE A 226 -0.53 28.64 18.74
C PHE A 226 -0.73 27.39 19.59
N LEU A 227 -1.98 27.06 19.94
CA LEU A 227 -2.30 25.85 20.70
C LEU A 227 -1.93 24.58 19.94
N PHE A 228 -2.21 24.51 18.64
CA PHE A 228 -1.79 23.40 17.78
C PHE A 228 -0.27 23.20 17.80
N LYS A 229 0.49 24.28 17.57
CA LYS A 229 1.95 24.22 17.61
C LYS A 229 2.46 23.71 18.97
N LYS A 230 1.92 24.22 20.08
CA LYS A 230 2.27 23.80 21.44
C LYS A 230 1.89 22.34 21.71
N ALA A 231 0.74 21.89 21.17
CA ALA A 231 0.31 20.51 21.30
C ALA A 231 1.25 19.55 20.57
N ILE A 232 1.65 19.88 19.33
CA ILE A 232 2.62 19.07 18.57
C ILE A 232 3.98 19.03 19.26
N GLU A 233 4.54 20.17 19.70
CA GLU A 233 5.81 20.22 20.42
C GLU A 233 5.78 19.36 21.70
N THR A 234 4.70 19.49 22.48
CA THR A 234 4.55 18.77 23.76
C THR A 234 4.29 17.27 23.51
N GLY A 235 3.45 16.96 22.54
CA GLY A 235 3.15 15.58 22.13
C GLY A 235 4.40 14.84 21.62
N THR A 236 5.22 15.49 20.81
CA THR A 236 6.51 14.94 20.35
C THR A 236 7.40 14.59 21.54
N ALA A 237 7.59 15.54 22.48
CA ALA A 237 8.45 15.32 23.65
C ALA A 237 7.92 14.17 24.54
N TYR A 238 6.60 14.16 24.81
CA TYR A 238 5.95 13.13 25.63
C TYR A 238 6.01 11.74 24.98
N ASN A 239 5.53 11.63 23.75
CA ASN A 239 5.38 10.34 23.08
C ASN A 239 6.73 9.72 22.67
N ASN A 240 7.76 10.50 22.42
CA ASN A 240 9.12 9.96 22.27
C ASN A 240 9.62 9.23 23.54
N LEU A 241 9.29 9.75 24.71
CA LEU A 241 9.62 9.08 25.98
C LEU A 241 8.71 7.88 26.21
N PHE A 242 7.40 8.05 25.99
CA PHE A 242 6.38 7.03 26.22
C PHE A 242 6.64 5.76 25.41
N PHE A 243 6.76 5.85 24.09
CA PHE A 243 6.97 4.69 23.22
C PHE A 243 8.34 4.03 23.43
N ARG A 244 9.35 4.81 23.86
CA ARG A 244 10.67 4.27 24.24
C ARG A 244 10.76 3.77 25.67
N LYS A 245 9.63 3.69 26.39
CA LYS A 245 9.54 3.22 27.78
C LYS A 245 10.51 3.97 28.72
N ARG A 246 10.70 5.29 28.49
CA ARG A 246 11.56 6.15 29.32
C ARG A 246 10.73 6.92 30.34
N GLU A 247 11.36 7.34 31.42
CA GLU A 247 10.73 8.14 32.46
C GLU A 247 10.23 9.49 31.91
N ILE A 248 8.96 9.82 32.24
CA ILE A 248 8.29 11.04 31.77
C ILE A 248 8.21 12.02 32.92
N PRO A 249 8.83 13.23 32.82
CA PRO A 249 8.74 14.25 33.85
C PRO A 249 7.28 14.65 34.13
N SER A 250 6.89 14.76 35.41
CA SER A 250 5.51 15.05 35.84
C SER A 250 4.95 16.34 35.22
N GLY A 251 5.78 17.39 35.09
CA GLY A 251 5.38 18.63 34.43
C GLY A 251 5.09 18.48 32.93
N LEU A 252 5.80 17.58 32.23
CA LEU A 252 5.54 17.24 30.84
C LEU A 252 4.24 16.45 30.71
N ALA A 253 4.04 15.46 31.60
CA ALA A 253 2.81 14.64 31.62
C ALA A 253 1.55 15.50 31.85
N PHE A 254 1.61 16.47 32.77
CA PHE A 254 0.50 17.41 33.02
C PHE A 254 0.19 18.27 31.78
N LYS A 255 1.22 18.88 31.15
CA LYS A 255 1.06 19.69 29.93
C LYS A 255 0.50 18.86 28.79
N TYR A 256 1.00 17.63 28.61
CA TYR A 256 0.52 16.70 27.58
C TYR A 256 -0.97 16.40 27.80
N LYS A 257 -1.40 16.02 29.00
CA LYS A 257 -2.80 15.69 29.30
C LYS A 257 -3.76 16.85 28.95
N LEU A 258 -3.36 18.09 29.20
CA LEU A 258 -4.17 19.26 28.88
C LEU A 258 -4.26 19.50 27.35
N LEU A 259 -3.13 19.50 26.66
CA LEU A 259 -3.04 19.76 25.23
C LEU A 259 -3.59 18.58 24.40
N ASP A 260 -3.47 17.38 24.92
CA ASP A 260 -4.08 16.18 24.34
C ASP A 260 -5.60 16.32 24.30
N LYS A 261 -6.24 16.63 25.43
CA LYS A 261 -7.69 16.82 25.49
C LYS A 261 -8.20 17.96 24.59
N LEU A 262 -7.41 19.02 24.44
CA LEU A 262 -7.82 20.20 23.67
C LEU A 262 -7.60 20.03 22.15
N VAL A 263 -6.55 19.33 21.76
CA VAL A 263 -6.06 19.27 20.36
C VAL A 263 -5.81 17.85 19.86
N LEU A 264 -4.89 17.08 20.48
CA LEU A 264 -4.37 15.86 19.89
C LEU A 264 -5.40 14.75 19.81
N SER A 265 -6.27 14.61 20.83
CA SER A 265 -7.38 13.65 20.82
C SER A 265 -8.35 13.85 19.66
N LYS A 266 -8.55 15.09 19.20
CA LYS A 266 -9.40 15.41 18.05
C LYS A 266 -8.78 14.92 16.74
N ILE A 267 -7.45 14.97 16.63
CA ILE A 267 -6.73 14.45 15.48
C ILE A 267 -6.80 12.92 15.48
N ARG A 268 -6.60 12.28 16.65
CA ARG A 268 -6.78 10.83 16.78
C ARG A 268 -8.20 10.37 16.44
N ALA A 269 -9.20 11.17 16.77
CA ALA A 269 -10.59 10.85 16.43
C ALA A 269 -10.83 10.70 14.92
N VAL A 270 -10.07 11.40 14.08
CA VAL A 270 -10.16 11.27 12.61
C VAL A 270 -9.81 9.84 12.15
N VAL A 271 -8.90 9.18 12.85
CA VAL A 271 -8.50 7.79 12.57
C VAL A 271 -9.21 6.77 13.48
N GLY A 272 -10.31 7.17 14.15
CA GLY A 272 -11.08 6.29 15.02
C GLY A 272 -10.51 6.12 16.43
N GLY A 273 -9.65 7.04 16.92
CA GLY A 273 -9.12 7.01 18.28
C GLY A 273 -7.73 6.40 18.42
N ASP A 274 -7.45 5.86 19.60
CA ASP A 274 -6.17 5.28 19.95
C ASP A 274 -5.91 3.97 19.17
N LYS A 275 -4.62 3.69 18.94
CA LYS A 275 -4.17 2.51 18.18
C LYS A 275 -3.21 1.67 19.00
N ASN A 276 -3.46 0.38 19.01
CA ASN A 276 -2.50 -0.62 19.47
C ASN A 276 -1.41 -0.86 18.41
N PHE A 277 -1.86 -0.97 17.14
CA PHE A 277 -0.97 -1.18 16.01
C PHE A 277 -1.43 -0.38 14.79
N PHE A 278 -0.50 0.40 14.22
CA PHE A 278 -0.71 1.14 12.99
C PHE A 278 0.53 1.02 12.12
N SER A 279 0.38 0.54 10.89
CA SER A 279 1.56 0.37 10.03
C SER A 279 1.42 1.06 8.68
N ALA A 280 2.56 1.29 8.03
CA ALA A 280 2.64 1.76 6.67
C ALA A 280 3.55 0.85 5.86
N GLY A 281 3.08 0.41 4.70
CA GLY A 281 3.84 -0.43 3.78
C GLY A 281 3.56 -0.14 2.32
N GLY A 282 4.30 -0.79 1.43
CA GLY A 282 4.11 -0.72 -0.02
C GLY A 282 4.71 0.51 -0.71
N ALA A 283 4.98 1.59 0.00
CA ALA A 283 5.69 2.77 -0.46
C ALA A 283 6.35 3.49 0.72
N PRO A 284 7.37 4.35 0.51
CA PRO A 284 7.99 5.09 1.61
C PRO A 284 7.06 6.18 2.15
N LEU A 285 6.92 6.24 3.49
CA LEU A 285 6.25 7.33 4.18
C LEU A 285 7.27 8.43 4.53
N ASP A 286 6.84 9.69 4.50
CA ASP A 286 7.73 10.78 4.85
C ASP A 286 7.96 10.90 6.36
N LYS A 287 9.22 11.11 6.74
CA LYS A 287 9.63 11.27 8.14
C LYS A 287 8.84 12.33 8.90
N SER A 288 8.52 13.47 8.27
CA SER A 288 7.76 14.54 8.93
C SER A 288 6.31 14.14 9.25
N ILE A 289 5.75 13.22 8.46
CA ILE A 289 4.41 12.65 8.69
C ILE A 289 4.47 11.63 9.83
N GLU A 290 5.49 10.77 9.88
CA GLU A 290 5.72 9.86 11.00
C GLU A 290 5.86 10.63 12.32
N GLU A 291 6.68 11.70 12.34
CA GLU A 291 6.88 12.57 13.49
C GLU A 291 5.58 13.28 13.93
N PHE A 292 4.77 13.72 12.97
CA PHE A 292 3.46 14.33 13.26
C PHE A 292 2.51 13.34 13.93
N PHE A 293 2.36 12.12 13.39
CA PHE A 293 1.49 11.12 13.99
C PHE A 293 2.00 10.67 15.36
N LEU A 294 3.32 10.54 15.55
CA LEU A 294 3.87 10.30 16.88
C LEU A 294 3.49 11.41 17.86
N ALA A 295 3.60 12.67 17.45
CA ALA A 295 3.20 13.80 18.29
C ALA A 295 1.71 13.70 18.69
N CYS A 296 0.87 13.14 17.82
CA CYS A 296 -0.54 12.88 18.13
C CYS A 296 -0.77 11.62 18.99
N GLY A 297 0.27 10.88 19.39
CA GLY A 297 0.16 9.65 20.16
C GLY A 297 -0.08 8.40 19.31
N LEU A 298 0.17 8.49 18.00
CA LEU A 298 0.01 7.39 17.04
C LEU A 298 1.37 7.03 16.46
N LEU A 299 1.92 5.89 16.86
CA LEU A 299 3.16 5.37 16.26
C LEU A 299 2.82 4.59 14.99
N ILE A 300 3.32 5.07 13.85
CA ILE A 300 3.22 4.36 12.58
C ILE A 300 4.46 3.49 12.41
N CYS A 301 4.29 2.18 12.40
CA CYS A 301 5.36 1.23 12.18
C CYS A 301 5.53 1.00 10.68
N GLN A 302 6.48 1.71 10.08
CA GLN A 302 6.79 1.55 8.66
C GLN A 302 7.52 0.23 8.42
N GLY A 303 7.10 -0.53 7.39
CA GLY A 303 7.70 -1.79 6.98
C GLY A 303 8.06 -1.82 5.50
N TYR A 304 8.99 -2.71 5.15
CA TYR A 304 9.46 -2.94 3.80
C TYR A 304 9.39 -4.41 3.41
N GLY A 305 9.01 -4.62 2.17
CA GLY A 305 9.01 -5.92 1.52
C GLY A 305 8.22 -5.93 0.22
N LEU A 306 8.14 -7.11 -0.37
CA LEU A 306 7.56 -7.37 -1.68
C LEU A 306 6.63 -8.58 -1.60
N THR A 307 5.84 -8.83 -2.63
CA THR A 307 5.09 -10.09 -2.72
C THR A 307 6.03 -11.29 -2.66
N GLU A 308 7.18 -11.20 -3.31
CA GLU A 308 8.24 -12.20 -3.34
C GLU A 308 8.92 -12.46 -1.98
N THR A 309 8.61 -11.65 -0.97
CA THR A 309 9.15 -11.78 0.40
C THR A 309 8.07 -11.93 1.49
N SER A 310 6.83 -12.25 1.13
CA SER A 310 5.70 -12.77 1.90
C SER A 310 5.01 -11.92 2.99
N PRO A 311 5.03 -10.60 3.12
CA PRO A 311 5.78 -9.61 2.37
C PRO A 311 7.06 -9.09 3.03
N MET A 312 7.26 -9.23 4.38
CA MET A 312 8.20 -8.42 5.16
C MET A 312 9.66 -8.88 5.08
N ILE A 313 10.55 -7.93 4.87
CA ILE A 313 12.00 -8.02 5.07
C ILE A 313 12.39 -7.29 6.36
N SER A 314 11.80 -6.12 6.61
CA SER A 314 12.08 -5.27 7.78
C SER A 314 10.87 -4.46 8.20
N TYR A 315 10.84 -4.03 9.44
CA TYR A 315 9.82 -3.12 9.97
C TYR A 315 10.30 -2.38 11.22
N ASN A 316 9.73 -1.19 11.44
CA ASN A 316 9.82 -0.47 12.70
C ASN A 316 8.87 -1.11 13.73
N THR A 317 9.28 -1.19 14.98
CA THR A 317 8.49 -1.73 16.08
C THR A 317 8.32 -0.67 17.18
N PRO A 318 7.34 -0.81 18.09
CA PRO A 318 7.21 0.13 19.20
C PRO A 318 8.48 0.29 20.05
N GLU A 319 9.26 -0.77 20.20
CA GLU A 319 10.49 -0.73 20.98
C GLU A 319 11.71 -0.26 20.18
N ASN A 320 11.69 -0.50 18.86
CA ASN A 320 12.80 -0.19 17.97
C ASN A 320 12.29 0.50 16.70
N PHE A 321 12.18 1.82 16.72
CA PHE A 321 11.79 2.62 15.57
C PHE A 321 12.76 3.77 15.31
N LYS A 322 12.93 4.10 14.04
CA LYS A 322 13.69 5.25 13.56
C LYS A 322 13.01 5.83 12.33
N PHE A 323 12.52 7.05 12.44
CA PHE A 323 11.77 7.69 11.36
C PHE A 323 12.63 7.92 10.12
N GLY A 324 12.02 7.76 8.96
CA GLY A 324 12.69 7.81 7.67
C GLY A 324 13.46 6.54 7.31
N THR A 325 13.30 5.47 8.09
CA THR A 325 13.81 4.12 7.80
C THR A 325 12.65 3.12 7.72
N VAL A 326 12.92 1.94 7.19
CA VAL A 326 11.95 0.83 7.15
C VAL A 326 12.22 -0.20 8.26
N GLY A 327 12.89 0.21 9.33
CA GLY A 327 13.11 -0.59 10.52
C GLY A 327 14.28 -1.56 10.46
N LYS A 328 14.28 -2.51 11.39
CA LYS A 328 15.25 -3.59 11.47
C LYS A 328 14.73 -4.84 10.75
N LEU A 329 15.64 -5.74 10.40
CA LEU A 329 15.29 -7.00 9.75
C LEU A 329 14.34 -7.85 10.60
N VAL A 330 13.42 -8.54 9.93
CA VAL A 330 12.58 -9.55 10.60
C VAL A 330 13.45 -10.74 11.05
N PRO A 331 13.02 -11.50 12.08
CA PRO A 331 13.71 -12.71 12.52
C PRO A 331 14.04 -13.65 11.36
N ASN A 332 15.21 -14.29 11.41
CA ASN A 332 15.70 -15.25 10.42
C ASN A 332 15.81 -14.70 8.98
N CYS A 333 15.74 -13.39 8.78
CA CYS A 333 16.00 -12.72 7.51
C CYS A 333 17.44 -12.21 7.46
N GLU A 334 18.12 -12.49 6.38
CA GLU A 334 19.43 -11.95 6.07
C GLU A 334 19.31 -10.96 4.92
N VAL A 335 20.01 -9.85 5.01
CA VAL A 335 20.09 -8.84 3.94
C VAL A 335 21.54 -8.46 3.72
N ARG A 336 21.92 -8.35 2.45
CA ARG A 336 23.18 -7.73 2.03
C ARG A 336 22.92 -6.63 1.03
N ILE A 337 23.79 -5.64 0.99
CA ILE A 337 23.80 -4.60 -0.04
C ILE A 337 24.86 -4.98 -1.07
N ALA A 338 24.44 -5.17 -2.30
CA ALA A 338 25.35 -5.49 -3.40
C ALA A 338 26.18 -4.25 -3.83
N GLU A 339 27.23 -4.44 -4.65
CA GLU A 339 28.09 -3.34 -5.11
C GLU A 339 27.35 -2.22 -5.84
N ASN A 340 26.25 -2.55 -6.54
CA ASN A 340 25.38 -1.58 -7.20
C ASN A 340 24.34 -0.94 -6.26
N GLY A 341 24.44 -1.19 -4.95
CA GLY A 341 23.51 -0.69 -3.93
C GLY A 341 22.23 -1.51 -3.80
N GLU A 342 22.04 -2.61 -4.56
CA GLU A 342 20.84 -3.44 -4.50
C GLU A 342 20.71 -4.17 -3.17
N ILE A 343 19.51 -4.08 -2.59
CA ILE A 343 19.12 -4.90 -1.44
C ILE A 343 18.88 -6.34 -1.93
N GLN A 344 19.60 -7.29 -1.37
CA GLN A 344 19.39 -8.71 -1.62
C GLN A 344 19.02 -9.40 -0.30
N ALA A 345 17.97 -10.22 -0.32
CA ALA A 345 17.44 -10.86 0.87
C ALA A 345 17.49 -12.39 0.78
N ARG A 346 17.66 -13.04 1.93
CA ARG A 346 17.63 -14.50 2.09
C ARG A 346 16.88 -14.84 3.39
N GLY A 347 16.13 -15.93 3.41
CA GLY A 347 15.44 -16.41 4.61
C GLY A 347 14.11 -17.10 4.31
N PRO A 348 13.38 -17.50 5.37
CA PRO A 348 12.11 -18.24 5.26
C PRO A 348 10.99 -17.45 4.57
N GLN A 349 11.09 -16.13 4.48
CA GLN A 349 10.11 -15.26 3.83
C GLN A 349 10.22 -15.28 2.30
N ILE A 350 11.29 -15.82 1.72
CA ILE A 350 11.50 -15.76 0.27
C ILE A 350 10.58 -16.75 -0.43
N MET A 351 9.94 -16.29 -1.51
CA MET A 351 9.05 -17.10 -2.37
C MET A 351 9.70 -18.40 -2.85
N LYS A 352 8.90 -19.37 -3.23
CA LYS A 352 9.37 -20.60 -3.91
C LYS A 352 9.86 -20.36 -5.34
N GLY A 353 9.47 -19.23 -5.94
CA GLY A 353 9.80 -18.84 -7.31
C GLY A 353 8.57 -18.28 -8.04
N TYR A 354 8.72 -18.03 -9.34
CA TYR A 354 7.63 -17.61 -10.19
C TYR A 354 6.98 -18.81 -10.87
N PHE A 355 5.65 -18.90 -10.74
CA PHE A 355 4.86 -19.97 -11.32
C PHE A 355 5.03 -20.02 -12.85
N ASN A 356 5.24 -21.20 -13.40
CA ASN A 356 5.49 -21.45 -14.82
C ASN A 356 6.65 -20.61 -15.43
N ASN A 357 7.52 -20.01 -14.60
CA ASN A 357 8.58 -19.16 -15.10
C ASN A 357 9.93 -19.43 -14.40
N PRO A 358 10.56 -20.60 -14.68
CA PRO A 358 11.84 -20.97 -14.06
C PRO A 358 12.99 -20.03 -14.45
N LYS A 359 12.94 -19.42 -15.65
CA LYS A 359 13.93 -18.46 -16.09
C LYS A 359 13.90 -17.19 -15.22
N ALA A 360 12.73 -16.59 -15.03
CA ALA A 360 12.60 -15.43 -14.16
C ALA A 360 12.95 -15.75 -12.70
N THR A 361 12.67 -16.96 -12.24
CA THR A 361 13.09 -17.44 -10.91
C THR A 361 14.61 -17.46 -10.78
N ALA A 362 15.31 -18.07 -11.73
CA ALA A 362 16.77 -18.16 -11.73
C ALA A 362 17.46 -16.78 -11.86
N GLU A 363 16.84 -15.84 -12.58
CA GLU A 363 17.34 -14.46 -12.70
C GLU A 363 17.15 -13.66 -11.39
N SER A 364 16.09 -13.96 -10.63
CA SER A 364 15.74 -13.23 -9.41
C SER A 364 16.33 -13.83 -8.14
N ILE A 365 16.53 -15.15 -8.09
CA ILE A 365 17.15 -15.85 -6.95
C ILE A 365 18.48 -16.46 -7.44
N VAL A 366 19.59 -15.84 -7.01
CA VAL A 366 20.93 -16.24 -7.41
C VAL A 366 21.73 -16.62 -6.15
N ASP A 367 22.29 -17.82 -6.14
CA ASP A 367 23.04 -18.37 -4.99
C ASP A 367 22.28 -18.27 -3.66
N GLY A 368 20.95 -18.46 -3.70
CA GLY A 368 20.06 -18.38 -2.54
C GLY A 368 19.71 -16.96 -2.11
N TRP A 369 20.16 -15.93 -2.83
CA TRP A 369 19.82 -14.53 -2.56
C TRP A 369 18.77 -14.01 -3.55
N PHE A 370 17.67 -13.53 -3.02
CA PHE A 370 16.63 -12.86 -3.82
C PHE A 370 17.03 -11.41 -4.08
N LYS A 371 17.06 -11.00 -5.34
CA LYS A 371 17.30 -9.65 -5.81
C LYS A 371 16.01 -8.83 -5.76
N THR A 372 15.94 -7.86 -4.89
CA THR A 372 14.71 -7.07 -4.69
C THR A 372 14.46 -6.06 -5.81
N GLY A 373 15.51 -5.61 -6.48
CA GLY A 373 15.47 -4.49 -7.42
C GLY A 373 15.34 -3.12 -6.74
N ASP A 374 15.37 -3.08 -5.41
CA ASP A 374 15.36 -1.86 -4.61
C ASP A 374 16.78 -1.55 -4.13
N VAL A 375 17.13 -0.26 -4.04
CA VAL A 375 18.42 0.24 -3.57
C VAL A 375 18.26 0.74 -2.14
N GLY A 376 19.25 0.45 -1.29
CA GLY A 376 19.22 0.91 0.09
C GLY A 376 20.54 0.75 0.83
N GLU A 377 20.52 1.14 2.08
CA GLU A 377 21.66 1.15 2.98
C GLU A 377 21.24 0.82 4.41
N PHE A 378 22.17 0.31 5.20
CA PHE A 378 22.01 0.26 6.65
C PHE A 378 22.64 1.50 7.27
N ASP A 379 21.96 2.07 8.27
CA ASP A 379 22.59 3.08 9.11
C ASP A 379 23.45 2.46 10.23
N GLU A 380 24.13 3.32 10.99
CA GLU A 380 25.03 2.92 12.09
C GLU A 380 24.33 2.12 13.20
N ASP A 381 23.00 2.29 13.36
CA ASP A 381 22.18 1.59 14.34
C ASP A 381 21.59 0.29 13.79
N GLY A 382 21.88 -0.05 12.53
CA GLY A 382 21.40 -1.25 11.83
C GLY A 382 19.94 -1.15 11.33
N PHE A 383 19.42 0.07 11.14
CA PHE A 383 18.14 0.28 10.48
C PHE A 383 18.30 0.33 8.96
N LEU A 384 17.41 -0.37 8.25
CA LEU A 384 17.40 -0.38 6.79
C LEU A 384 16.70 0.88 6.27
N LYS A 385 17.28 1.51 5.26
CA LYS A 385 16.73 2.67 4.56
C LYS A 385 16.67 2.37 3.07
N ILE A 386 15.49 2.54 2.48
CA ILE A 386 15.29 2.43 1.04
C ILE A 386 15.56 3.79 0.42
N THR A 387 16.38 3.82 -0.60
CA THR A 387 16.73 5.08 -1.29
C THR A 387 16.04 5.20 -2.64
N ASP A 388 15.91 4.11 -3.41
CA ASP A 388 15.21 4.09 -4.70
C ASP A 388 14.96 2.66 -5.24
N ARG A 389 14.50 2.59 -6.50
CA ARG A 389 14.44 1.37 -7.32
C ARG A 389 15.45 1.44 -8.46
N ILE A 390 16.20 0.34 -8.68
CA ILE A 390 17.21 0.27 -9.73
C ILE A 390 16.64 0.66 -11.11
N LYS A 391 15.44 0.16 -11.44
CA LYS A 391 14.79 0.40 -12.73
C LYS A 391 14.17 1.79 -12.87
N ASP A 392 13.97 2.50 -11.77
CA ASP A 392 13.34 3.82 -11.74
C ASP A 392 14.36 4.97 -11.67
N LEU A 393 15.63 4.67 -11.38
CA LEU A 393 16.69 5.67 -11.36
C LEU A 393 16.73 6.45 -12.68
N ILE A 394 16.68 7.76 -12.56
CA ILE A 394 16.89 8.68 -13.67
C ILE A 394 18.39 8.86 -13.85
N ILE A 395 18.91 8.48 -15.01
CA ILE A 395 20.28 8.77 -15.40
C ILE A 395 20.25 9.93 -16.38
N THR A 396 20.62 11.12 -15.92
CA THR A 396 20.65 12.31 -16.78
C THR A 396 21.70 12.18 -17.89
N SER A 397 21.59 12.99 -18.93
CA SER A 397 22.60 13.05 -20.02
C SER A 397 24.01 13.42 -19.51
N GLY A 398 24.11 14.09 -18.36
CA GLY A 398 25.35 14.38 -17.66
C GLY A 398 25.85 13.26 -16.75
N GLY A 399 25.24 12.06 -16.78
CA GLY A 399 25.65 10.88 -15.98
C GLY A 399 25.31 10.98 -14.49
N LYS A 400 24.44 11.89 -14.07
CA LYS A 400 23.96 11.97 -12.68
C LYS A 400 22.84 10.97 -12.44
N ASN A 401 22.98 10.15 -11.42
CA ASN A 401 21.91 9.31 -10.90
C ASN A 401 21.02 10.13 -9.99
N ILE A 402 19.72 10.15 -10.27
CA ILE A 402 18.70 10.88 -9.52
C ILE A 402 17.63 9.88 -9.11
N ALA A 403 17.27 9.94 -7.83
CA ALA A 403 16.18 9.18 -7.21
C ALA A 403 14.84 9.91 -7.44
N PRO A 404 14.03 9.54 -8.45
CA PRO A 404 12.81 10.30 -8.74
C PRO A 404 11.78 10.23 -7.63
N GLN A 405 11.73 9.11 -6.89
CA GLN A 405 10.81 8.95 -5.77
C GLN A 405 11.05 9.97 -4.65
N ASN A 406 12.30 10.38 -4.40
CA ASN A 406 12.61 11.42 -3.42
C ASN A 406 12.02 12.78 -3.82
N ILE A 407 12.12 13.12 -5.12
CA ILE A 407 11.56 14.36 -5.67
C ILE A 407 10.03 14.32 -5.58
N GLU A 408 9.42 13.23 -6.06
CA GLU A 408 7.97 13.02 -6.08
C GLU A 408 7.38 13.06 -4.67
N LYS A 409 8.02 12.38 -3.72
CA LYS A 409 7.63 12.38 -2.32
C LYS A 409 7.70 13.78 -1.69
N LEU A 410 8.74 14.53 -1.99
CA LEU A 410 8.93 15.86 -1.40
C LEU A 410 7.89 16.85 -1.94
N ILE A 411 7.65 16.85 -3.24
CA ILE A 411 6.74 17.79 -3.91
C ILE A 411 5.28 17.34 -3.77
N GLY A 412 5.01 16.04 -3.82
CA GLY A 412 3.67 15.46 -3.67
C GLY A 412 3.03 15.63 -2.29
N LYS A 413 3.77 16.15 -1.30
CA LYS A 413 3.20 16.58 0.00
C LYS A 413 2.32 17.82 -0.10
N ASP A 414 2.44 18.55 -1.19
CA ASP A 414 1.69 19.76 -1.36
C ASP A 414 0.19 19.45 -1.49
N PHE A 415 -0.62 20.18 -0.73
CA PHE A 415 -2.07 20.00 -0.65
C PHE A 415 -2.78 20.10 -2.01
N PHE A 416 -2.21 20.86 -2.94
CA PHE A 416 -2.76 21.07 -4.28
C PHE A 416 -2.27 20.05 -5.33
N ILE A 417 -1.40 19.09 -4.92
CA ILE A 417 -0.86 18.08 -5.83
C ILE A 417 -1.47 16.71 -5.50
N GLU A 418 -2.25 16.16 -6.41
CA GLU A 418 -2.84 14.81 -6.29
C GLU A 418 -1.85 13.72 -6.71
N GLN A 419 -1.18 13.92 -7.88
CA GLN A 419 -0.18 12.98 -8.40
C GLN A 419 0.96 13.76 -9.04
N ILE A 420 2.17 13.23 -8.94
CA ILE A 420 3.35 13.79 -9.59
C ILE A 420 4.27 12.68 -10.06
N ILE A 421 4.86 12.85 -11.24
CA ILE A 421 5.92 12.00 -11.74
C ILE A 421 7.09 12.84 -12.25
N ALA A 422 8.29 12.55 -11.75
CA ALA A 422 9.53 13.16 -12.19
C ALA A 422 10.08 12.43 -13.43
N ILE A 423 10.54 13.19 -14.40
CA ILE A 423 11.01 12.69 -15.70
C ILE A 423 12.35 13.37 -16.03
N GLY A 424 13.36 12.57 -16.36
CA GLY A 424 14.69 13.12 -16.60
C GLY A 424 15.69 12.14 -17.22
N ASP A 425 15.27 10.87 -17.45
CA ASP A 425 16.16 9.86 -18.02
C ASP A 425 16.69 10.30 -19.40
N LYS A 426 18.03 10.26 -19.55
CA LYS A 426 18.76 10.73 -20.75
C LYS A 426 18.51 12.20 -21.11
N ARG A 427 18.01 13.03 -20.18
CA ARG A 427 17.73 14.45 -20.38
C ARG A 427 18.70 15.33 -19.58
N ASN A 428 18.78 16.61 -19.96
CA ASN A 428 19.70 17.56 -19.32
C ASN A 428 19.22 18.03 -17.94
N PHE A 429 17.95 17.87 -17.62
CA PHE A 429 17.33 18.29 -16.37
C PHE A 429 16.06 17.48 -16.07
N VAL A 430 15.63 17.55 -14.81
CA VAL A 430 14.37 16.94 -14.36
C VAL A 430 13.21 17.85 -14.71
N SER A 431 12.17 17.25 -15.32
CA SER A 431 10.84 17.81 -15.51
C SER A 431 9.80 16.99 -14.77
N ALA A 432 8.55 17.48 -14.68
CA ALA A 432 7.47 16.73 -14.06
C ALA A 432 6.15 16.84 -14.80
N LEU A 433 5.33 15.77 -14.74
CA LEU A 433 3.90 15.85 -14.98
C LEU A 433 3.21 15.89 -13.60
N VAL A 434 2.31 16.83 -13.43
CA VAL A 434 1.64 17.10 -12.16
C VAL A 434 0.13 17.08 -12.38
N VAL A 435 -0.56 16.23 -11.64
CA VAL A 435 -2.02 16.22 -11.58
C VAL A 435 -2.44 17.05 -10.37
N PRO A 436 -3.18 18.15 -10.56
CA PRO A 436 -3.73 18.92 -9.45
C PRO A 436 -4.73 18.14 -8.60
N ALA A 437 -4.82 18.45 -7.32
CA ALA A 437 -5.96 18.10 -6.48
C ALA A 437 -7.13 19.05 -6.86
N PHE A 438 -7.91 18.66 -7.87
CA PHE A 438 -8.86 19.55 -8.53
C PHE A 438 -9.87 20.16 -7.58
N GLU A 439 -10.44 19.40 -6.66
CA GLU A 439 -11.38 19.94 -5.66
C GLU A 439 -10.79 21.14 -4.89
N SER A 440 -9.54 21.03 -4.48
CA SER A 440 -8.81 22.09 -3.77
C SER A 440 -8.45 23.25 -4.70
N LEU A 441 -8.05 22.94 -5.94
CA LEU A 441 -7.67 23.94 -6.93
C LEU A 441 -8.87 24.77 -7.38
N GLU A 442 -10.01 24.16 -7.62
CA GLU A 442 -11.28 24.83 -7.98
C GLU A 442 -11.72 25.77 -6.86
N ALA A 443 -11.70 25.29 -5.60
CA ALA A 443 -12.04 26.13 -4.46
C ALA A 443 -11.10 27.36 -4.35
N TRP A 444 -9.80 27.16 -4.60
CA TRP A 444 -8.82 28.26 -4.62
C TRP A 444 -9.08 29.21 -5.80
N ALA A 445 -9.34 28.70 -7.00
CA ALA A 445 -9.60 29.48 -8.20
C ALA A 445 -10.84 30.38 -8.05
N HIS A 446 -11.94 29.82 -7.51
CA HIS A 446 -13.15 30.59 -7.19
C HIS A 446 -12.87 31.72 -6.19
N LYS A 447 -12.09 31.44 -5.14
CA LYS A 447 -11.67 32.48 -4.17
C LYS A 447 -10.82 33.58 -4.80
N LYS A 448 -10.07 33.24 -5.86
CA LYS A 448 -9.26 34.18 -6.66
C LYS A 448 -10.05 34.82 -7.80
N LYS A 449 -11.34 34.48 -7.96
CA LYS A 449 -12.21 34.95 -9.05
C LYS A 449 -11.70 34.59 -10.45
N ILE A 450 -10.97 33.46 -10.56
CA ILE A 450 -10.56 32.90 -11.84
C ILE A 450 -11.78 32.19 -12.44
N GLN A 451 -12.10 32.50 -13.69
CA GLN A 451 -13.19 31.85 -14.43
C GLN A 451 -12.61 30.74 -15.30
N PHE A 452 -13.28 29.62 -15.36
CA PHE A 452 -12.93 28.46 -16.18
C PHE A 452 -14.20 27.62 -16.43
N GLN A 453 -14.22 26.90 -17.55
CA GLN A 453 -15.33 26.03 -17.94
C GLN A 453 -15.05 24.57 -17.57
N ASP A 454 -13.78 24.17 -17.64
CA ASP A 454 -13.33 22.81 -17.37
C ASP A 454 -11.90 22.81 -16.78
N ASN A 455 -11.43 21.60 -16.45
CA ASN A 455 -10.10 21.40 -15.90
C ASN A 455 -8.97 21.74 -16.89
N GLU A 456 -9.21 21.62 -18.21
CA GLU A 456 -8.20 21.95 -19.23
C GLU A 456 -7.97 23.46 -19.28
N GLU A 457 -9.04 24.24 -19.24
CA GLU A 457 -8.95 25.69 -19.18
C GLU A 457 -8.34 26.15 -17.85
N LEU A 458 -8.76 25.53 -16.73
CA LEU A 458 -8.24 25.88 -15.41
C LEU A 458 -6.72 25.71 -15.31
N ILE A 459 -6.17 24.57 -15.74
CA ILE A 459 -4.72 24.32 -15.68
C ILE A 459 -3.92 25.10 -16.70
N ALA A 460 -4.53 25.61 -17.76
CA ALA A 460 -3.89 26.47 -18.75
C ALA A 460 -3.81 27.94 -18.31
N HIS A 461 -4.55 28.33 -17.26
CA HIS A 461 -4.60 29.70 -16.79
C HIS A 461 -3.24 30.14 -16.21
N PRO A 462 -2.66 31.30 -16.64
CA PRO A 462 -1.33 31.75 -16.21
C PRO A 462 -1.17 31.80 -14.67
N HIS A 463 -2.14 32.37 -13.97
CA HIS A 463 -2.09 32.43 -12.50
C HIS A 463 -2.07 31.04 -11.82
N VAL A 464 -2.66 30.03 -12.43
CA VAL A 464 -2.61 28.65 -11.94
C VAL A 464 -1.22 28.05 -12.17
N ILE A 465 -0.64 28.29 -13.34
CA ILE A 465 0.72 27.83 -13.65
C ILE A 465 1.73 28.48 -12.71
N ASP A 466 1.65 29.80 -12.48
CA ASP A 466 2.52 30.53 -11.56
C ASP A 466 2.33 30.03 -10.13
N PHE A 467 1.09 29.78 -9.70
CA PHE A 467 0.78 29.22 -8.40
C PHE A 467 1.45 27.87 -8.16
N PHE A 468 1.40 26.95 -9.13
CA PHE A 468 2.09 25.67 -9.02
C PHE A 468 3.60 25.82 -9.10
N ARG A 469 4.13 26.77 -9.90
CA ARG A 469 5.56 27.05 -9.94
C ARG A 469 6.10 27.46 -8.58
N GLU A 470 5.45 28.40 -7.91
CA GLU A 470 5.84 28.86 -6.57
C GLU A 470 5.83 27.72 -5.56
N ARG A 471 4.82 26.83 -5.62
CA ARG A 471 4.70 25.69 -4.70
C ARG A 471 5.77 24.62 -4.94
N ILE A 472 6.01 24.25 -6.20
CA ILE A 472 7.06 23.32 -6.59
C ILE A 472 8.44 23.87 -6.18
N ASP A 473 8.72 25.13 -6.45
CA ASP A 473 9.99 25.76 -6.10
C ASP A 473 10.19 25.85 -4.59
N ALA A 474 9.14 26.14 -3.83
CA ALA A 474 9.20 26.17 -2.37
C ALA A 474 9.55 24.80 -1.77
N GLN A 475 8.96 23.71 -2.28
CA GLN A 475 9.29 22.35 -1.84
C GLN A 475 10.68 21.91 -2.33
N SER A 476 11.10 22.34 -3.50
CA SER A 476 12.39 21.97 -4.11
C SER A 476 13.62 22.55 -3.41
N LYS A 477 13.47 23.50 -2.49
CA LYS A 477 14.59 24.14 -1.77
C LYS A 477 15.51 23.17 -1.01
N LYS A 478 15.02 21.99 -0.70
CA LYS A 478 15.77 20.93 0.02
C LYS A 478 16.48 19.96 -0.92
N LEU A 479 16.25 20.07 -2.23
CA LEU A 479 16.85 19.21 -3.25
C LEU A 479 18.20 19.80 -3.73
N ALA A 480 19.08 18.92 -4.19
CA ALA A 480 20.27 19.34 -4.93
C ALA A 480 19.85 20.03 -6.25
N ASN A 481 20.67 20.95 -6.76
CA ASN A 481 20.30 21.74 -7.93
C ASN A 481 19.98 20.89 -9.18
N TYR A 482 20.65 19.74 -9.34
CA TYR A 482 20.39 18.81 -10.45
C TYR A 482 19.12 17.96 -10.26
N GLU A 483 18.54 17.91 -9.06
CA GLU A 483 17.30 17.22 -8.74
C GLU A 483 16.06 18.13 -8.84
N THR A 484 16.25 19.47 -8.90
CA THR A 484 15.14 20.41 -8.95
C THR A 484 14.37 20.31 -10.25
N ILE A 485 13.04 20.41 -10.17
CA ILE A 485 12.16 20.41 -11.37
C ILE A 485 12.31 21.73 -12.11
N LYS A 486 12.93 21.69 -13.29
CA LYS A 486 13.13 22.89 -14.15
C LYS A 486 11.88 23.22 -14.97
N LYS A 487 11.12 22.20 -15.40
CA LYS A 487 9.88 22.35 -16.15
C LYS A 487 8.82 21.41 -15.63
N PHE A 488 7.58 21.81 -15.69
CA PHE A 488 6.46 20.93 -15.38
C PHE A 488 5.28 21.18 -16.32
N LYS A 489 4.43 20.17 -16.43
CA LYS A 489 3.15 20.27 -17.14
C LYS A 489 2.03 19.84 -16.20
N LEU A 490 1.00 20.67 -16.06
CA LEU A 490 -0.22 20.29 -15.36
C LEU A 490 -1.06 19.37 -16.28
N MET A 491 -1.66 18.35 -15.68
CA MET A 491 -2.49 17.35 -16.35
C MET A 491 -3.94 17.57 -15.96
N ALA A 492 -4.84 17.64 -16.93
CA ALA A 492 -6.29 17.83 -16.69
C ALA A 492 -6.98 16.57 -16.16
N LYS A 493 -6.38 15.41 -16.36
CA LYS A 493 -6.91 14.11 -15.95
C LYS A 493 -5.92 13.39 -15.05
N PRO A 494 -6.39 12.68 -14.00
CA PRO A 494 -5.53 11.85 -13.16
C PRO A 494 -4.95 10.68 -13.96
N PHE A 495 -3.81 10.18 -13.50
CA PHE A 495 -3.31 8.88 -13.94
C PHE A 495 -4.20 7.79 -13.37
N THR A 496 -4.67 6.87 -14.24
CA THR A 496 -5.61 5.83 -13.88
C THR A 496 -5.10 4.44 -14.24
N GLN A 497 -5.71 3.44 -13.64
CA GLN A 497 -5.40 2.06 -13.97
C GLN A 497 -5.95 1.68 -15.36
N GLU A 498 -7.14 2.13 -15.70
CA GLU A 498 -7.76 1.95 -17.01
C GLU A 498 -6.91 2.60 -18.13
N GLY A 499 -6.35 3.78 -17.84
CA GLY A 499 -5.41 4.46 -18.73
C GLY A 499 -4.06 3.77 -18.85
N GLY A 500 -3.78 2.80 -17.99
CA GLY A 500 -2.52 2.05 -17.96
C GLY A 500 -1.38 2.75 -17.22
N GLU A 501 -1.61 3.92 -16.61
CA GLU A 501 -0.56 4.73 -15.99
C GLU A 501 -0.21 4.28 -14.57
N ILE A 502 -1.14 3.64 -13.87
CA ILE A 502 -0.89 3.13 -12.51
C ILE A 502 -1.16 1.63 -12.41
N THR A 503 -0.58 1.01 -11.38
CA THR A 503 -0.85 -0.39 -11.04
C THR A 503 -2.14 -0.50 -10.21
N PRO A 504 -2.70 -1.72 -10.01
CA PRO A 504 -3.80 -1.95 -9.07
C PRO A 504 -3.52 -1.48 -7.64
N THR A 505 -2.25 -1.37 -7.27
CA THR A 505 -1.78 -0.86 -5.98
C THR A 505 -1.43 0.62 -6.02
N LEU A 506 -1.97 1.36 -7.01
CA LEU A 506 -1.81 2.81 -7.20
C LEU A 506 -0.36 3.28 -7.40
N LYS A 507 0.57 2.40 -7.82
CA LYS A 507 1.95 2.77 -8.15
C LYS A 507 2.05 3.25 -9.59
N LEU A 508 2.75 4.36 -9.83
CA LEU A 508 2.99 4.91 -11.15
C LEU A 508 3.81 3.96 -12.03
N LYS A 509 3.33 3.68 -13.23
CA LYS A 509 4.05 2.90 -14.25
C LYS A 509 4.88 3.85 -15.11
N ARG A 510 6.02 4.25 -14.58
CA ARG A 510 6.90 5.30 -15.14
C ARG A 510 7.19 5.12 -16.63
N LYS A 511 7.53 3.90 -17.07
CA LYS A 511 7.81 3.60 -18.48
C LYS A 511 6.60 3.90 -19.37
N GLN A 512 5.42 3.46 -18.97
CA GLN A 512 4.18 3.66 -19.74
C GLN A 512 3.76 5.14 -19.78
N ILE A 513 3.91 5.85 -18.67
CA ILE A 513 3.66 7.30 -18.61
C ILE A 513 4.63 8.04 -19.55
N ASN A 514 5.93 7.71 -19.51
CA ASN A 514 6.93 8.31 -20.38
C ASN A 514 6.63 8.07 -21.87
N GLU A 515 6.18 6.87 -22.23
CA GLU A 515 5.80 6.55 -23.62
C GLU A 515 4.52 7.28 -24.04
N LYS A 516 3.48 7.24 -23.21
CA LYS A 516 2.16 7.83 -23.51
C LYS A 516 2.21 9.34 -23.63
N PHE A 517 2.95 10.00 -22.75
CA PHE A 517 3.04 11.46 -22.70
C PHE A 517 4.33 12.02 -23.30
N LYS A 518 5.03 11.24 -24.12
CA LYS A 518 6.32 11.62 -24.73
C LYS A 518 6.31 12.98 -25.44
N ALA A 519 5.18 13.36 -26.04
CA ALA A 519 5.03 14.63 -26.73
C ALA A 519 4.87 15.84 -25.78
N LEU A 520 4.48 15.61 -24.53
CA LEU A 520 4.31 16.66 -23.52
C LEU A 520 5.56 16.88 -22.66
N ILE A 521 6.46 15.95 -22.73
CA ILE A 521 7.69 15.86 -21.96
C ILE A 521 8.86 16.39 -22.81
#